data_78658941967857455cb0ad395a1d48ac
#
_entry.id   78658941967857455cb0ad395a1d48ac
#
_cell.length_a   1.000
_cell.length_b   1.000
_cell.length_c   1.000
_cell.angle_alpha   90.00
_cell.angle_beta   90.00
_cell.angle_gamma   90.00
#
_symmetry.space_group_name_H-M   'P 1'
#
loop_
_entity.id
_entity.type
_entity.pdbx_description
1 polymer ?
#
loop_
_entity_poly.entity_id
_entity_poly.type
_entity_poly.pdbx_seq_one_letter_code
_entity_poly.pdbx_strand_id
1 'polypeptide(L)'
;MTDYSLTTFGESGELTQVRYALTAVGNGETVIGIRAKNGIVIAAEKKLASPLIDESSIHKIDKLCDYMGVSYAGIGPDFNAVVMKARKDVAKYHATYQDRITPFVLCKQIATLFQEYTQSGGVRPFGIGMIVGGYDEDQGP
;
A
#
# COMPACT_ATOMS: atom_id res chain seq x y z
N MET A 1 -16.13 -28.06 10.45
CA MET A 1 -15.34 -27.21 9.55
C MET A 1 -14.47 -26.35 10.44
N THR A 2 -13.19 -26.67 10.54
CA THR A 2 -12.24 -25.85 11.31
C THR A 2 -12.04 -24.56 10.53
N ASP A 3 -12.53 -23.46 11.08
CA ASP A 3 -12.36 -22.12 10.55
C ASP A 3 -10.87 -21.78 10.72
N TYR A 4 -10.10 -21.85 9.63
CA TYR A 4 -8.68 -21.50 9.61
C TYR A 4 -8.49 -19.97 9.50
N SER A 5 -9.27 -19.21 10.27
CA SER A 5 -9.03 -17.78 10.37
C SER A 5 -7.70 -17.54 11.10
N LEU A 6 -6.71 -17.00 10.39
CA LEU A 6 -5.43 -16.58 10.99
C LEU A 6 -5.62 -15.34 11.87
N THR A 7 -6.72 -14.61 11.70
CA THR A 7 -7.01 -13.37 12.40
C THR A 7 -8.07 -13.64 13.47
N THR A 8 -7.61 -14.04 14.64
CA THR A 8 -8.44 -14.30 15.83
C THR A 8 -8.19 -13.24 16.90
N PHE A 9 -9.20 -12.98 17.72
CA PHE A 9 -9.07 -12.11 18.90
C PHE A 9 -8.19 -12.81 19.96
N GLY A 10 -7.20 -12.09 20.47
CA GLY A 10 -6.44 -12.51 21.65
C GLY A 10 -7.22 -12.34 22.94
N GLU A 11 -6.67 -12.79 24.06
CA GLU A 11 -7.27 -12.61 25.40
C GLU A 11 -7.51 -11.15 25.78
N SER A 12 -6.70 -10.23 25.24
CA SER A 12 -6.85 -8.76 25.39
C SER A 12 -7.94 -8.14 24.51
N GLY A 13 -8.60 -8.92 23.64
CA GLY A 13 -9.56 -8.42 22.66
C GLY A 13 -8.90 -7.79 21.42
N GLU A 14 -7.58 -7.82 21.29
CA GLU A 14 -6.85 -7.33 20.13
C GLU A 14 -6.69 -8.42 19.05
N LEU A 15 -6.63 -7.99 17.79
CA LEU A 15 -6.29 -8.86 16.67
C LEU A 15 -4.75 -9.01 16.59
N THR A 16 -4.20 -10.09 17.11
CA THR A 16 -2.75 -10.33 17.23
C THR A 16 -2.04 -10.22 15.88
N GLN A 17 -2.63 -10.72 14.80
CA GLN A 17 -2.03 -10.67 13.46
C GLN A 17 -1.97 -9.24 12.91
N VAL A 18 -2.95 -8.39 13.22
CA VAL A 18 -2.91 -6.96 12.86
C VAL A 18 -1.79 -6.26 13.62
N ARG A 19 -1.59 -6.55 14.90
CA ARG A 19 -0.47 -6.03 15.68
C ARG A 19 0.88 -6.43 15.09
N TYR A 20 1.04 -7.67 14.67
CA TYR A 20 2.27 -8.12 14.00
C TYR A 20 2.50 -7.41 12.66
N ALA A 21 1.44 -7.20 11.88
CA ALA A 21 1.52 -6.42 10.64
C ALA A 21 1.95 -4.97 10.90
N LEU A 22 1.39 -4.31 11.92
CA LEU A 22 1.80 -2.97 12.32
C LEU A 22 3.26 -2.91 12.82
N THR A 23 3.72 -3.94 13.52
CA THR A 23 5.12 -4.06 13.93
C THR A 23 6.04 -4.18 12.71
N ALA A 24 5.64 -4.95 11.69
CA ALA A 24 6.40 -5.07 10.44
C ALA A 24 6.48 -3.71 9.70
N VAL A 25 5.41 -2.93 9.71
CA VAL A 25 5.41 -1.55 9.17
C VAL A 25 6.39 -0.66 9.94
N GLY A 26 6.35 -0.71 11.28
CA GLY A 26 7.22 0.10 12.15
C GLY A 26 8.72 -0.24 12.02
N ASN A 27 9.04 -1.46 11.60
CA ASN A 27 10.42 -1.89 11.31
C ASN A 27 10.85 -1.61 9.85
N GLY A 28 9.96 -1.06 9.04
CA GLY A 28 10.27 -0.68 7.66
C GLY A 28 11.09 0.62 7.57
N GLU A 29 11.68 0.86 6.40
CA GLU A 29 12.42 2.08 6.12
C GLU A 29 11.47 3.28 6.05
N THR A 30 12.02 4.46 6.40
CA THR A 30 11.27 5.72 6.42
C THR A 30 10.76 6.11 5.04
N VAL A 31 9.50 6.53 5.00
CA VAL A 31 8.85 7.10 3.80
C VAL A 31 8.18 8.41 4.18
N ILE A 32 8.37 9.41 3.34
CA ILE A 32 7.84 10.76 3.54
C ILE A 32 7.03 11.17 2.31
N GLY A 33 5.82 11.69 2.53
CA GLY A 33 5.01 12.33 1.52
C GLY A 33 4.73 13.79 1.90
N ILE A 34 4.97 14.71 0.99
CA ILE A 34 4.73 16.15 1.20
C ILE A 34 3.83 16.66 0.08
N ARG A 35 2.69 17.21 0.47
CA ARG A 35 1.79 17.95 -0.43
C ARG A 35 2.17 19.42 -0.44
N ALA A 36 2.50 19.95 -1.60
CA ALA A 36 2.74 21.36 -1.83
C ALA A 36 1.58 21.97 -2.63
N LYS A 37 1.60 23.29 -2.84
CA LYS A 37 0.55 24.01 -3.60
C LYS A 37 0.43 23.54 -5.05
N ASN A 38 1.54 23.13 -5.65
CA ASN A 38 1.65 22.82 -7.08
C ASN A 38 2.07 21.38 -7.38
N GLY A 39 2.11 20.51 -6.37
CA GLY A 39 2.53 19.12 -6.58
C GLY A 39 2.75 18.35 -5.30
N ILE A 40 3.12 17.09 -5.46
CA ILE A 40 3.42 16.16 -4.38
C ILE A 40 4.83 15.64 -4.55
N VAL A 41 5.55 15.53 -3.44
CA VAL A 41 6.85 14.85 -3.38
C VAL A 41 6.73 13.62 -2.49
N ILE A 42 7.15 12.48 -2.99
CA ILE A 42 7.31 11.24 -2.21
C ILE A 42 8.79 10.92 -2.16
N ALA A 43 9.33 10.71 -0.96
CA ALA A 43 10.70 10.31 -0.72
C ALA A 43 10.72 9.04 0.14
N ALA A 44 11.64 8.13 -0.15
CA ALA A 44 11.79 6.89 0.59
C ALA A 44 13.27 6.60 0.84
N GLU A 45 13.58 6.17 2.05
CA GLU A 45 14.90 5.66 2.39
C GLU A 45 15.12 4.29 1.73
N LYS A 46 16.28 4.09 1.10
CA LYS A 46 16.74 2.78 0.63
C LYS A 46 17.88 2.30 1.51
N LYS A 47 17.70 1.15 2.11
CA LYS A 47 18.78 0.44 2.82
C LYS A 47 19.20 -0.79 2.02
N LEU A 48 20.49 -0.88 1.70
CA LEU A 48 21.07 -2.05 1.08
C LEU A 48 21.50 -3.01 2.19
N ALA A 49 20.89 -4.18 2.26
CA ALA A 49 21.26 -5.22 3.21
C ALA A 49 22.66 -5.82 2.94
N SER A 50 23.16 -5.67 1.71
CA SER A 50 24.48 -6.13 1.29
C SER A 50 25.02 -5.26 0.16
N PRO A 51 26.34 -5.00 0.11
CA PRO A 51 26.96 -4.30 -1.00
C PRO A 51 26.91 -5.07 -2.33
N LEU A 52 26.51 -6.34 -2.31
CA LEU A 52 26.31 -7.17 -3.50
C LEU A 52 24.93 -6.99 -4.16
N ILE A 53 24.03 -6.25 -3.51
CA ILE A 53 22.69 -5.97 -4.06
C ILE A 53 22.80 -4.76 -4.98
N ASP A 54 22.31 -4.91 -6.21
CA ASP A 54 22.16 -3.79 -7.13
C ASP A 54 21.06 -2.85 -6.62
N GLU A 55 21.45 -1.61 -6.30
CA GLU A 55 20.53 -0.57 -5.83
C GLU A 55 19.39 -0.29 -6.80
N SER A 56 19.63 -0.42 -8.10
CA SER A 56 18.63 -0.22 -9.14
C SER A 56 17.48 -1.24 -9.09
N SER A 57 17.74 -2.42 -8.51
CA SER A 57 16.73 -3.49 -8.36
C SER A 57 15.72 -3.24 -7.24
N ILE A 58 16.02 -2.31 -6.32
CA ILE A 58 15.14 -2.00 -5.18
C ILE A 58 14.22 -0.85 -5.55
N HIS A 59 12.95 -1.16 -5.68
CA HIS A 59 11.89 -0.18 -5.95
C HIS A 59 11.09 0.12 -4.67
N LYS A 60 11.32 1.31 -4.09
CA LYS A 60 10.57 1.82 -2.91
C LYS A 60 9.44 2.76 -3.31
N ILE A 61 9.53 3.33 -4.49
CA ILE A 61 8.53 4.23 -5.06
C ILE A 61 8.14 3.65 -6.42
N ASP A 62 6.83 3.55 -6.68
CA ASP A 62 6.31 3.02 -7.92
C ASP A 62 5.16 3.89 -8.46
N LYS A 63 4.90 3.81 -9.76
CA LYS A 63 3.77 4.46 -10.39
C LYS A 63 2.55 3.54 -10.38
N LEU A 64 1.40 4.09 -10.00
CA LEU A 64 0.11 3.43 -10.19
C LEU A 64 -0.48 3.77 -11.56
N CYS A 65 -0.35 5.04 -11.95
CA CYS A 65 -0.67 5.59 -13.29
C CYS A 65 0.13 6.88 -13.49
N ASP A 66 -0.10 7.60 -14.60
CA ASP A 66 0.70 8.78 -14.96
C ASP A 66 0.58 9.95 -13.97
N TYR A 67 -0.51 9.99 -13.20
CA TYR A 67 -0.79 11.07 -12.25
C TYR A 67 -0.81 10.60 -10.79
N MET A 68 -0.45 9.34 -10.50
CA MET A 68 -0.37 8.81 -9.14
C MET A 68 0.89 7.98 -8.92
N GLY A 69 1.58 8.29 -7.83
CA GLY A 69 2.70 7.52 -7.29
C GLY A 69 2.39 6.95 -5.93
N VAL A 70 3.14 5.94 -5.54
CA VAL A 70 2.98 5.23 -4.28
C VAL A 70 4.33 4.83 -3.70
N SER A 71 4.42 4.83 -2.38
CA SER A 71 5.57 4.28 -1.65
C SER A 71 5.11 3.53 -0.42
N TYR A 72 6.00 2.75 0.19
CA TYR A 72 5.65 1.87 1.31
C TYR A 72 6.75 1.78 2.36
N ALA A 73 6.33 1.45 3.58
CA ALA A 73 7.16 0.92 4.65
C ALA A 73 6.68 -0.48 5.03
N GLY A 74 7.59 -1.41 5.31
CA GLY A 74 7.29 -2.80 5.67
C GLY A 74 7.72 -3.82 4.64
N ILE A 75 6.88 -4.83 4.38
CA ILE A 75 7.22 -6.03 3.61
C ILE A 75 7.10 -5.78 2.10
N GLY A 76 8.23 -5.75 1.37
CA GLY A 76 8.29 -5.45 -0.08
C GLY A 76 7.41 -6.33 -0.98
N PRO A 77 7.43 -7.67 -0.86
CA PRO A 77 6.55 -8.53 -1.64
C PRO A 77 5.05 -8.22 -1.49
N ASP A 78 4.60 -7.83 -0.29
CA ASP A 78 3.21 -7.42 -0.05
C ASP A 78 2.87 -6.14 -0.83
N PHE A 79 3.82 -5.19 -0.87
CA PHE A 79 3.69 -3.97 -1.66
C PHE A 79 3.49 -4.27 -3.14
N ASN A 80 4.32 -5.12 -3.73
CA ASN A 80 4.20 -5.48 -5.13
C ASN A 80 2.83 -6.08 -5.46
N ALA A 81 2.30 -6.95 -4.60
CA ALA A 81 0.97 -7.53 -4.78
C ALA A 81 -0.13 -6.45 -4.77
N VAL A 82 -0.07 -5.50 -3.83
CA VAL A 82 -1.04 -4.40 -3.73
C VAL A 82 -0.91 -3.44 -4.91
N VAL A 83 0.31 -3.09 -5.36
CA VAL A 83 0.53 -2.23 -6.54
C VAL A 83 -0.05 -2.87 -7.80
N MET A 84 0.17 -4.15 -8.02
CA MET A 84 -0.40 -4.89 -9.16
C MET A 84 -1.95 -4.83 -9.14
N LYS A 85 -2.54 -5.02 -7.98
CA LYS A 85 -4.00 -4.93 -7.81
C LYS A 85 -4.50 -3.50 -8.04
N ALA A 86 -3.84 -2.49 -7.46
CA ALA A 86 -4.20 -1.08 -7.62
C ALA A 86 -4.12 -0.63 -9.08
N ARG A 87 -3.08 -1.00 -9.81
CA ARG A 87 -2.96 -0.74 -11.27
C ARG A 87 -4.13 -1.35 -12.05
N LYS A 88 -4.52 -2.56 -11.71
CA LYS A 88 -5.68 -3.22 -12.33
C LYS A 88 -6.98 -2.48 -12.03
N ASP A 89 -7.15 -2.00 -10.80
CA ASP A 89 -8.35 -1.27 -10.41
C ASP A 89 -8.42 0.11 -11.09
N VAL A 90 -7.29 0.81 -11.25
CA VAL A 90 -7.18 2.04 -12.05
C VAL A 90 -7.59 1.80 -13.50
N ALA A 91 -7.04 0.76 -14.13
CA ALA A 91 -7.37 0.42 -15.52
C ALA A 91 -8.86 0.04 -15.67
N LYS A 92 -9.41 -0.73 -14.73
CA LYS A 92 -10.82 -1.10 -14.71
C LYS A 92 -11.73 0.12 -14.56
N TYR A 93 -11.38 1.04 -13.66
CA TYR A 93 -12.14 2.27 -13.45
C TYR A 93 -12.20 3.08 -14.75
N HIS A 94 -11.05 3.31 -15.39
CA HIS A 94 -10.96 4.03 -16.66
C HIS A 94 -11.77 3.34 -17.77
N ALA A 95 -11.69 2.02 -17.87
CA ALA A 95 -12.47 1.25 -18.87
C ALA A 95 -13.98 1.37 -18.65
N THR A 96 -14.43 1.47 -17.40
CA THR A 96 -15.86 1.51 -17.06
C THR A 96 -16.44 2.91 -17.19
N TYR A 97 -15.73 3.92 -16.69
CA TYR A 97 -16.25 5.30 -16.56
C TYR A 97 -15.70 6.25 -17.62
N GLN A 98 -14.69 5.83 -18.39
CA GLN A 98 -13.95 6.67 -19.36
C GLN A 98 -13.38 7.94 -18.72
N ASP A 99 -13.06 7.87 -17.41
CA ASP A 99 -12.60 8.95 -16.59
C ASP A 99 -11.42 8.53 -15.70
N ARG A 100 -10.73 9.49 -15.11
CA ARG A 100 -9.60 9.27 -14.20
C ARG A 100 -10.09 8.96 -12.80
N ILE A 101 -9.60 7.86 -12.23
CA ILE A 101 -9.87 7.56 -10.82
C ILE A 101 -9.13 8.57 -9.93
N THR A 102 -9.82 9.15 -8.95
CA THR A 102 -9.17 10.07 -8.01
C THR A 102 -8.31 9.30 -7.00
N PRO A 103 -7.23 9.91 -6.47
CA PRO A 103 -6.40 9.29 -5.43
C PRO A 103 -7.22 8.84 -4.21
N PHE A 104 -8.23 9.61 -3.84
CA PHE A 104 -9.11 9.30 -2.72
C PHE A 104 -9.94 8.02 -2.94
N VAL A 105 -10.53 7.87 -4.12
CA VAL A 105 -11.32 6.67 -4.47
C VAL A 105 -10.43 5.43 -4.52
N LEU A 106 -9.23 5.55 -5.11
CA LEU A 106 -8.28 4.44 -5.13
C LEU A 106 -7.81 4.04 -3.72
N CYS A 107 -7.51 5.01 -2.85
CA CYS A 107 -7.16 4.74 -1.46
C CYS A 107 -8.28 4.00 -0.72
N LYS A 108 -9.55 4.33 -0.95
CA LYS A 108 -10.68 3.58 -0.38
C LYS A 108 -10.72 2.13 -0.87
N GLN A 109 -10.47 1.89 -2.16
CA GLN A 109 -10.43 0.52 -2.70
C GLN A 109 -9.27 -0.29 -2.10
N ILE A 110 -8.08 0.32 -1.94
CA ILE A 110 -6.93 -0.31 -1.28
C ILE A 110 -7.26 -0.60 0.20
N ALA A 111 -7.89 0.34 0.91
CA ALA A 111 -8.29 0.15 2.31
C ALA A 111 -9.31 -0.99 2.46
N THR A 112 -10.25 -1.14 1.54
CA THR A 112 -11.19 -2.27 1.51
C THR A 112 -10.43 -3.59 1.34
N LEU A 113 -9.47 -3.66 0.42
CA LEU A 113 -8.63 -4.84 0.24
C LEU A 113 -7.87 -5.18 1.54
N PHE A 114 -7.29 -4.20 2.21
CA PHE A 114 -6.60 -4.42 3.48
C PHE A 114 -7.54 -4.96 4.56
N GLN A 115 -8.75 -4.39 4.66
CA GLN A 115 -9.76 -4.84 5.61
C GLN A 115 -10.21 -6.28 5.31
N GLU A 116 -10.44 -6.64 4.05
CA GLU A 116 -10.79 -8.00 3.65
C GLU A 116 -9.76 -9.02 4.12
N TYR A 117 -8.46 -8.70 4.06
CA TYR A 117 -7.36 -9.57 4.51
C TYR A 117 -7.26 -9.68 6.05
N THR A 118 -7.91 -8.80 6.79
CA THR A 118 -8.03 -8.94 8.25
C THR A 118 -9.21 -9.82 8.67
N GLN A 119 -10.17 -10.08 7.78
CA GLN A 119 -11.41 -10.78 8.11
C GLN A 119 -11.59 -12.10 7.36
N SER A 120 -10.92 -12.29 6.22
CA SER A 120 -11.04 -13.50 5.42
C SER A 120 -10.21 -14.65 6.01
N GLY A 121 -10.78 -15.87 6.01
CA GLY A 121 -10.06 -17.06 6.41
C GLY A 121 -8.91 -17.43 5.47
N GLY A 122 -7.81 -17.95 6.02
CA GLY A 122 -6.68 -18.48 5.25
C GLY A 122 -5.69 -17.43 4.72
N VAL A 123 -5.91 -16.12 4.96
CA VAL A 123 -4.99 -15.04 4.60
C VAL A 123 -4.54 -14.27 5.84
N ARG A 124 -3.36 -13.69 5.79
CA ARG A 124 -2.85 -12.78 6.82
C ARG A 124 -3.02 -11.33 6.39
N PRO A 125 -3.08 -10.37 7.33
CA PRO A 125 -3.03 -8.96 7.01
C PRO A 125 -1.74 -8.58 6.26
N PHE A 126 -1.82 -7.57 5.40
CA PHE A 126 -0.64 -7.01 4.75
C PHE A 126 0.28 -6.32 5.76
N GLY A 127 1.57 -6.65 5.73
CA GLY A 127 2.58 -6.03 6.60
C GLY A 127 3.19 -4.78 5.98
N ILE A 128 2.37 -3.88 5.43
CA ILE A 128 2.81 -2.63 4.79
C ILE A 128 1.95 -1.45 5.22
N GLY A 129 2.60 -0.29 5.40
CA GLY A 129 1.99 1.02 5.38
C GLY A 129 2.29 1.70 4.06
N MET A 130 1.34 2.38 3.45
CA MET A 130 1.49 2.99 2.12
C MET A 130 1.16 4.47 2.15
N ILE A 131 1.91 5.24 1.34
CA ILE A 131 1.59 6.61 0.99
C ILE A 131 1.26 6.63 -0.50
N VAL A 132 0.05 7.08 -0.84
CA VAL A 132 -0.38 7.34 -2.21
C VAL A 132 -0.46 8.83 -2.41
N GLY A 133 0.24 9.33 -3.41
CA GLY A 133 0.19 10.73 -3.82
C GLY A 133 -0.24 10.84 -5.26
N GLY A 134 -1.10 11.80 -5.56
CA GLY A 134 -1.60 11.97 -6.92
C GLY A 134 -2.18 13.36 -7.15
N TYR A 135 -2.44 13.66 -8.39
CA TYR A 135 -3.08 14.90 -8.82
C TYR A 135 -4.52 14.64 -9.23
N ASP A 136 -5.42 15.43 -8.69
CA ASP A 136 -6.84 15.45 -9.03
C ASP A 136 -7.13 16.75 -9.80
N GLU A 137 -7.87 16.70 -10.89
CA GLU A 137 -8.14 17.88 -11.73
C GLU A 137 -9.01 18.91 -11.01
N ASP A 138 -9.90 18.47 -10.10
CA ASP A 138 -10.80 19.34 -9.34
C ASP A 138 -10.19 19.84 -8.03
N GLN A 139 -9.46 18.96 -7.32
CA GLN A 139 -8.93 19.24 -5.98
C GLN A 139 -7.44 19.59 -5.95
N GLY A 140 -6.74 19.42 -7.07
CA GLY A 140 -5.30 19.61 -7.19
C GLY A 140 -4.48 18.46 -6.61
N PRO A 141 -3.23 18.71 -6.20
CA PRO A 141 -2.35 17.69 -5.65
C PRO A 141 -2.80 17.21 -4.28
#